data_c31ac8c2ea84e053564e129ced5bd262
#
_entry.id   c31ac8c2ea84e053564e129ced5bd262
#
_cell.length_a   1.000
_cell.length_b   1.000
_cell.length_c   1.000
_cell.angle_alpha   90.00
_cell.angle_beta   90.00
_cell.angle_gamma   90.00
#
_symmetry.space_group_name_H-M   'P 1'
#
loop_
_entity.id
_entity.type
_entity.pdbx_description
1 polymer ?
#
loop_
_entity_poly.entity_id
_entity_poly.type
_entity_poly.pdbx_seq_one_letter_code
_entity_poly.pdbx_strand_id
1 'polypeptide(L)'
;ATHGIPSVVNAHPHSSEQVSVVHNGIIENSDEIKRELESKGIKFKSQTDTEVVTLLITEALKENKPLVSVFKTLKKLKGSFALGIIFKNFSNIIIGARRGSPLAVGYSKEENYIGSDSYALKSMTNKISYLDDGELCILTKDEVNFYDTKLKKVNKKIFTLSEDEASTDKGEYKHFMLKEIVEQP
;
A
#
# COMPACT_ATOMS: atom_id res chain seq x y z
N ALA A 1 -10.92 7.26 1.39
CA ALA A 1 -10.61 7.06 2.81
C ALA A 1 -11.88 6.61 3.54
N THR A 2 -11.76 5.65 4.45
CA THR A 2 -12.88 5.13 5.26
C THR A 2 -13.10 5.92 6.54
N HIS A 3 -12.18 6.84 6.88
CA HIS A 3 -12.19 7.65 8.10
C HIS A 3 -12.23 9.14 7.79
N GLY A 4 -12.98 9.87 8.60
CA GLY A 4 -13.14 11.32 8.50
C GLY A 4 -14.16 11.75 7.44
N ILE A 5 -14.53 13.03 7.48
CA ILE A 5 -15.41 13.63 6.46
C ILE A 5 -14.66 13.80 5.14
N PRO A 6 -15.33 13.68 3.97
CA PRO A 6 -14.72 13.95 2.67
C PRO A 6 -14.17 15.39 2.61
N SER A 7 -12.85 15.51 2.55
CA SER A 7 -12.15 16.80 2.46
C SER A 7 -10.74 16.59 1.87
N VAL A 8 -10.12 17.64 1.37
CA VAL A 8 -8.74 17.61 0.85
C VAL A 8 -7.74 17.12 1.91
N VAL A 9 -7.95 17.51 3.16
CA VAL A 9 -7.06 17.13 4.28
C VAL A 9 -7.15 15.64 4.61
N ASN A 10 -8.31 15.02 4.40
CA ASN A 10 -8.56 13.61 4.63
C ASN A 10 -8.34 12.74 3.39
N ALA A 11 -7.92 13.32 2.26
CA ALA A 11 -7.65 12.60 1.03
C ALA A 11 -6.21 12.05 0.98
N HIS A 12 -6.01 10.89 0.33
CA HIS A 12 -4.67 10.39 -0.01
C HIS A 12 -3.99 11.26 -1.08
N PRO A 13 -2.64 11.33 -1.05
CA PRO A 13 -1.74 10.73 -0.05
C PRO A 13 -1.68 11.53 1.25
N HIS A 14 -1.47 10.85 2.38
CA HIS A 14 -1.10 11.51 3.63
C HIS A 14 0.41 11.70 3.68
N SER A 15 0.87 12.93 3.93
CA SER A 15 2.28 13.29 3.80
C SER A 15 2.80 14.00 5.04
N SER A 16 4.02 13.64 5.43
CA SER A 16 4.91 14.42 6.29
C SER A 16 5.94 15.17 5.44
N GLU A 17 6.93 15.79 6.08
CA GLU A 17 8.05 16.38 5.35
C GLU A 17 8.96 15.34 4.66
N GLN A 18 8.92 14.06 5.08
CA GLN A 18 9.83 13.02 4.63
C GLN A 18 9.14 11.84 3.92
N VAL A 19 7.86 11.62 4.17
CA VAL A 19 7.14 10.40 3.75
C VAL A 19 5.78 10.77 3.22
N SER A 20 5.36 10.09 2.14
CA SER A 20 3.97 10.10 1.67
C SER A 20 3.44 8.68 1.61
N VAL A 21 2.21 8.47 2.09
CA VAL A 21 1.58 7.17 2.21
C VAL A 21 0.21 7.18 1.55
N VAL A 22 -0.06 6.15 0.76
CA VAL A 22 -1.41 5.76 0.33
C VAL A 22 -1.78 4.45 1.02
N HIS A 23 -3.05 4.29 1.38
CA HIS A 23 -3.52 3.20 2.20
C HIS A 23 -4.88 2.70 1.73
N ASN A 24 -5.01 1.39 1.66
CA ASN A 24 -6.26 0.68 1.45
C ASN A 24 -6.49 -0.25 2.64
N GLY A 25 -7.58 -0.06 3.37
CA GLY A 25 -7.88 -0.86 4.55
C GLY A 25 -8.20 -0.03 5.79
N ILE A 26 -8.00 -0.60 6.98
CA ILE A 26 -8.30 0.02 8.27
C ILE A 26 -7.19 -0.30 9.27
N ILE A 27 -6.67 0.73 9.96
CA ILE A 27 -5.76 0.59 11.10
C ILE A 27 -6.59 0.64 12.39
N GLU A 28 -6.92 -0.51 12.94
CA GLU A 28 -7.83 -0.67 14.08
C GLU A 28 -7.34 0.00 15.36
N ASN A 29 -6.03 0.06 15.57
CA ASN A 29 -5.43 0.69 16.75
C ASN A 29 -4.91 2.12 16.49
N SER A 30 -5.45 2.79 15.47
CA SER A 30 -5.04 4.16 15.10
C SER A 30 -5.18 5.16 16.24
N ASP A 31 -6.27 5.11 17.02
CA ASP A 31 -6.51 6.01 18.15
C ASP A 31 -5.51 5.82 19.29
N GLU A 32 -5.09 4.57 19.56
CA GLU A 32 -4.08 4.26 20.57
C GLU A 32 -2.73 4.86 20.15
N ILE A 33 -2.32 4.64 18.91
CA ILE A 33 -1.05 5.14 18.38
C ILE A 33 -1.07 6.66 18.27
N LYS A 34 -2.22 7.24 17.88
CA LYS A 34 -2.39 8.68 17.83
C LYS A 34 -2.13 9.34 19.18
N ARG A 35 -2.73 8.81 20.25
CA ARG A 35 -2.49 9.29 21.63
C ARG A 35 -1.01 9.17 22.03
N GLU A 36 -0.33 8.06 21.68
CA GLU A 36 1.11 7.90 21.90
C GLU A 36 1.92 9.00 21.20
N LEU A 37 1.62 9.29 19.93
CA LEU A 37 2.33 10.30 19.15
C LEU A 37 2.04 11.73 19.64
N GLU A 38 0.80 12.03 20.00
CA GLU A 38 0.40 13.32 20.59
C GLU A 38 1.09 13.57 21.93
N SER A 39 1.27 12.54 22.76
CA SER A 39 2.03 12.66 24.01
C SER A 39 3.51 13.01 23.81
N LYS A 40 4.05 12.74 22.61
CA LYS A 40 5.40 13.14 22.17
C LYS A 40 5.43 14.51 21.47
N GLY A 41 4.30 15.24 21.48
CA GLY A 41 4.19 16.55 20.87
C GLY A 41 3.95 16.54 19.35
N ILE A 42 3.65 15.39 18.76
CA ILE A 42 3.37 15.28 17.33
C ILE A 42 1.92 15.71 17.07
N LYS A 43 1.75 16.63 16.13
CA LYS A 43 0.44 17.19 15.78
C LYS A 43 -0.12 16.49 14.54
N PHE A 44 -1.39 16.13 14.61
CA PHE A 44 -2.17 15.60 13.50
C PHE A 44 -2.91 16.70 12.75
N LYS A 45 -3.06 16.54 11.44
CA LYS A 45 -3.77 17.48 10.55
C LYS A 45 -5.09 16.92 10.06
N SER A 46 -5.17 15.59 9.95
CA SER A 46 -6.33 14.88 9.41
C SER A 46 -7.05 14.04 10.48
N GLN A 47 -8.20 13.52 10.09
CA GLN A 47 -9.00 12.60 10.91
C GLN A 47 -8.79 11.13 10.51
N THR A 48 -7.80 10.86 9.63
CA THR A 48 -7.63 9.54 9.05
C THR A 48 -6.63 8.70 9.83
N ASP A 49 -6.86 7.39 9.83
CA ASP A 49 -5.92 6.39 10.36
C ASP A 49 -4.61 6.32 9.55
N THR A 50 -4.64 6.71 8.28
CA THR A 50 -3.46 6.73 7.41
C THR A 50 -2.40 7.74 7.86
N GLU A 51 -2.79 8.89 8.41
CA GLU A 51 -1.83 9.87 8.94
C GLU A 51 -1.02 9.29 10.10
N VAL A 52 -1.63 8.42 10.91
CA VAL A 52 -0.94 7.71 11.99
C VAL A 52 0.22 6.89 11.44
N VAL A 53 0.01 6.14 10.34
CA VAL A 53 1.06 5.36 9.67
C VAL A 53 2.18 6.27 9.16
N THR A 54 1.81 7.37 8.50
CA THR A 54 2.76 8.35 7.96
C THR A 54 3.67 8.92 9.05
N LEU A 55 3.10 9.31 10.17
CA LEU A 55 3.84 9.90 11.29
C LEU A 55 4.68 8.86 12.03
N LEU A 56 4.21 7.61 12.20
CA LEU A 56 5.02 6.53 12.76
C LEU A 56 6.26 6.23 11.92
N ILE A 57 6.11 6.17 10.59
CA ILE A 57 7.26 5.96 9.69
C ILE A 57 8.21 7.13 9.78
N THR A 58 7.69 8.37 9.83
CA THR A 58 8.51 9.58 9.96
C THR A 58 9.35 9.55 11.24
N GLU A 59 8.77 9.17 12.37
CA GLU A 59 9.50 9.03 13.63
C GLU A 59 10.56 7.92 13.54
N ALA A 60 10.24 6.78 12.95
CA ALA A 60 11.17 5.68 12.80
C ALA A 60 12.35 6.01 11.86
N LEU A 61 12.15 6.90 10.88
CA LEU A 61 13.21 7.35 9.96
C LEU A 61 14.30 8.19 10.61
N LYS A 62 14.05 8.76 11.80
CA LYS A 62 15.08 9.50 12.54
C LYS A 62 16.29 8.64 12.91
N GLU A 63 16.06 7.34 13.08
CA GLU A 63 17.09 6.39 13.56
C GLU A 63 17.36 5.24 12.57
N ASN A 64 16.52 5.07 11.54
CA ASN A 64 16.56 3.89 10.70
C ASN A 64 16.47 4.25 9.21
N LYS A 65 16.94 3.34 8.34
CA LYS A 65 16.71 3.40 6.89
C LYS A 65 15.23 3.07 6.55
N PRO A 66 14.72 3.46 5.37
CA PRO A 66 13.32 3.31 4.97
C PRO A 66 12.72 1.93 5.24
N LEU A 67 13.37 0.86 4.78
CA LEU A 67 12.87 -0.51 4.95
C LEU A 67 12.67 -0.89 6.41
N VAL A 68 13.65 -0.58 7.27
CA VAL A 68 13.58 -0.88 8.71
C VAL A 68 12.54 -0.01 9.40
N SER A 69 12.38 1.25 8.99
CA SER A 69 11.36 2.16 9.52
C SER A 69 9.96 1.66 9.24
N VAL A 70 9.69 1.25 7.99
CA VAL A 70 8.40 0.64 7.62
C VAL A 70 8.20 -0.66 8.42
N PHE A 71 9.17 -1.55 8.43
CA PHE A 71 9.06 -2.81 9.15
C PHE A 71 8.76 -2.65 10.65
N LYS A 72 9.43 -1.71 11.34
CA LYS A 72 9.14 -1.40 12.75
C LYS A 72 7.73 -0.83 12.93
N THR A 73 7.29 0.00 11.99
CA THR A 73 5.92 0.54 11.98
C THR A 73 4.89 -0.57 11.83
N LEU A 74 5.06 -1.48 10.85
CA LEU A 74 4.12 -2.58 10.61
C LEU A 74 3.92 -3.47 11.83
N LYS A 75 4.94 -3.64 12.68
CA LYS A 75 4.83 -4.40 13.93
C LYS A 75 3.92 -3.75 14.99
N LYS A 76 3.73 -2.44 14.91
CA LYS A 76 2.85 -1.70 15.82
C LYS A 76 1.40 -1.65 15.34
N LEU A 77 1.18 -1.79 14.02
CA LEU A 77 -0.14 -1.68 13.43
C LEU A 77 -0.97 -2.95 13.69
N LYS A 78 -2.28 -2.76 13.93
CA LYS A 78 -3.30 -3.81 13.96
C LYS A 78 -4.33 -3.50 12.89
N GLY A 79 -4.96 -4.55 12.33
CA GLY A 79 -5.99 -4.41 11.29
C GLY A 79 -5.53 -4.90 9.92
N SER A 80 -6.32 -4.59 8.90
CA SER A 80 -6.12 -4.97 7.51
C SER A 80 -5.68 -3.76 6.70
N PHE A 81 -4.58 -3.87 5.96
CA PHE A 81 -4.03 -2.76 5.17
C PHE A 81 -3.20 -3.22 3.98
N ALA A 82 -3.22 -2.41 2.94
CA ALA A 82 -2.25 -2.37 1.86
C ALA A 82 -1.70 -0.95 1.76
N LEU A 83 -0.39 -0.81 1.82
CA LEU A 83 0.32 0.46 1.88
C LEU A 83 1.23 0.64 0.66
N GLY A 84 1.20 1.84 0.07
CA GLY A 84 2.21 2.32 -0.86
C GLY A 84 2.91 3.54 -0.25
N ILE A 85 4.25 3.51 -0.18
CA ILE A 85 5.05 4.46 0.59
C ILE A 85 6.19 4.97 -0.26
N ILE A 86 6.30 6.29 -0.37
CA ILE A 86 7.43 6.99 -1.01
C ILE A 86 8.12 7.92 -0.02
N PHE A 87 9.39 8.24 -0.30
CA PHE A 87 10.27 8.97 0.60
C PHE A 87 10.95 10.13 -0.12
N LYS A 88 10.94 11.31 0.49
CA LYS A 88 11.55 12.52 -0.10
C LYS A 88 13.05 12.36 -0.40
N ASN A 89 13.78 11.78 0.55
CA ASN A 89 15.25 11.64 0.44
C ASN A 89 15.70 10.31 -0.18
N PHE A 90 14.76 9.47 -0.64
CA PHE A 90 15.00 8.18 -1.27
C PHE A 90 14.05 8.03 -2.46
N SER A 91 14.17 8.95 -3.41
CA SER A 91 13.24 9.11 -4.55
C SER A 91 13.26 7.94 -5.54
N ASN A 92 14.26 7.05 -5.44
CA ASN A 92 14.41 5.90 -6.32
C ASN A 92 13.73 4.63 -5.79
N ILE A 93 13.04 4.69 -4.64
CA ILE A 93 12.37 3.52 -4.06
C ILE A 93 10.89 3.81 -3.77
N ILE A 94 10.09 2.76 -3.95
CA ILE A 94 8.74 2.65 -3.40
C ILE A 94 8.74 1.44 -2.47
N ILE A 95 8.12 1.56 -1.30
CA ILE A 95 7.90 0.41 -0.41
C ILE A 95 6.41 0.08 -0.41
N GLY A 96 6.10 -1.18 -0.72
CA GLY A 96 4.79 -1.76 -0.55
C GLY A 96 4.73 -2.65 0.69
N ALA A 97 3.61 -2.67 1.40
CA ALA A 97 3.39 -3.56 2.53
C ALA A 97 1.94 -3.99 2.60
N ARG A 98 1.72 -5.25 3.01
CA ARG A 98 0.39 -5.84 3.04
C ARG A 98 0.14 -6.59 4.35
N ARG A 99 -1.10 -6.45 4.85
CA ARG A 99 -1.75 -7.36 5.82
C ARG A 99 -3.25 -7.35 5.55
N GLY A 100 -3.85 -8.52 5.30
CA GLY A 100 -5.28 -8.64 4.98
C GLY A 100 -5.61 -8.14 3.57
N SER A 101 -5.60 -6.82 3.35
CA SER A 101 -5.90 -6.21 2.05
C SER A 101 -4.90 -6.62 0.95
N PRO A 102 -5.34 -6.87 -0.28
CA PRO A 102 -4.46 -7.31 -1.36
C PRO A 102 -3.50 -6.22 -1.82
N LEU A 103 -2.31 -6.67 -2.29
CA LEU A 103 -1.31 -5.81 -2.92
C LEU A 103 -0.53 -6.62 -3.96
N ALA A 104 -0.40 -6.06 -5.15
CA ALA A 104 0.31 -6.64 -6.27
C ALA A 104 1.46 -5.74 -6.74
N VAL A 105 2.49 -6.36 -7.27
CA VAL A 105 3.61 -5.72 -7.96
C VAL A 105 3.54 -6.07 -9.44
N GLY A 106 3.66 -5.07 -10.30
CA GLY A 106 3.77 -5.23 -11.74
C GLY A 106 5.20 -4.98 -12.21
N TYR A 107 5.63 -5.74 -13.21
CA TYR A 107 6.98 -5.68 -13.77
C TYR A 107 6.94 -5.19 -15.22
N SER A 108 7.78 -4.23 -15.55
CA SER A 108 8.02 -3.78 -16.92
C SER A 108 9.52 -3.74 -17.21
N LYS A 109 9.89 -3.41 -18.44
CA LYS A 109 11.30 -3.27 -18.83
C LYS A 109 11.93 -1.99 -18.29
N GLU A 110 11.14 -0.95 -18.11
CA GLU A 110 11.64 0.39 -17.79
C GLU A 110 11.28 0.84 -16.37
N GLU A 111 10.27 0.21 -15.75
CA GLU A 111 9.79 0.58 -14.42
C GLU A 111 8.99 -0.54 -13.78
N ASN A 112 8.77 -0.45 -12.47
CA ASN A 112 7.97 -1.37 -11.70
C ASN A 112 6.81 -0.63 -11.02
N TYR A 113 5.71 -1.34 -10.83
CA TYR A 113 4.44 -0.77 -10.37
C TYR A 113 3.96 -1.45 -9.09
N ILE A 114 3.11 -0.75 -8.35
CA ILE A 114 2.38 -1.30 -7.23
C ILE A 114 0.89 -0.94 -7.37
N GLY A 115 0.02 -1.89 -7.10
CA GLY A 115 -1.42 -1.72 -7.18
C GLY A 115 -2.16 -2.64 -6.23
N SER A 116 -3.44 -2.37 -6.01
CA SER A 116 -4.28 -3.20 -5.13
C SER A 116 -4.42 -4.64 -5.66
N ASP A 117 -4.48 -4.79 -6.98
CA ASP A 117 -4.66 -6.08 -7.65
C ASP A 117 -4.07 -6.06 -9.07
N SER A 118 -4.18 -7.19 -9.77
CA SER A 118 -3.74 -7.35 -11.16
C SER A 118 -4.51 -6.46 -12.13
N TYR A 119 -5.78 -6.22 -11.85
CA TYR A 119 -6.64 -5.41 -12.70
C TYR A 119 -6.19 -3.95 -12.74
N ALA A 120 -5.82 -3.40 -11.58
CA ALA A 120 -5.28 -2.04 -11.48
C ALA A 120 -3.97 -1.86 -12.28
N LEU A 121 -3.21 -2.94 -12.48
CA LEU A 121 -1.90 -2.93 -13.15
C LEU A 121 -1.94 -3.30 -14.63
N LYS A 122 -3.06 -3.82 -15.11
CA LYS A 122 -3.21 -4.43 -16.41
C LYS A 122 -2.86 -3.54 -17.60
N SER A 123 -3.20 -2.25 -17.53
CA SER A 123 -2.87 -1.28 -18.60
C SER A 123 -1.37 -1.00 -18.71
N MET A 124 -0.58 -1.35 -17.68
CA MET A 124 0.84 -1.07 -17.58
C MET A 124 1.71 -2.30 -17.78
N THR A 125 1.24 -3.47 -17.36
CA THR A 125 1.98 -4.73 -17.49
C THR A 125 1.08 -5.96 -17.38
N ASN A 126 1.53 -7.05 -18.02
CA ASN A 126 0.93 -8.38 -17.85
C ASN A 126 1.73 -9.30 -16.92
N LYS A 127 2.87 -8.84 -16.37
CA LYS A 127 3.70 -9.61 -15.46
C LYS A 127 3.51 -9.10 -14.05
N ILE A 128 3.02 -9.95 -13.16
CA ILE A 128 2.68 -9.57 -11.80
C ILE A 128 3.17 -10.58 -10.76
N SER A 129 3.36 -10.11 -9.54
CA SER A 129 3.49 -10.94 -8.34
C SER A 129 2.62 -10.38 -7.23
N TYR A 130 2.11 -11.26 -6.37
CA TYR A 130 1.33 -10.87 -5.20
C TYR A 130 2.19 -10.97 -3.94
N LEU A 131 2.01 -10.02 -3.04
CA LEU A 131 2.52 -10.14 -1.69
C LEU A 131 1.66 -11.14 -0.92
N ASP A 132 2.29 -11.97 -0.09
CA ASP A 132 1.59 -12.76 0.91
C ASP A 132 1.30 -11.91 2.15
N ASP A 133 0.48 -12.44 3.06
CA ASP A 133 0.08 -11.71 4.25
C ASP A 133 1.27 -11.40 5.17
N GLY A 134 1.39 -10.14 5.56
CA GLY A 134 2.49 -9.65 6.41
C GLY A 134 3.79 -9.36 5.66
N GLU A 135 3.86 -9.55 4.35
CA GLU A 135 5.04 -9.22 3.55
C GLU A 135 5.13 -7.73 3.22
N LEU A 136 6.34 -7.35 2.88
CA LEU A 136 6.66 -6.05 2.30
C LEU A 136 7.60 -6.19 1.10
N CYS A 137 7.58 -5.21 0.21
CA CYS A 137 8.47 -5.17 -0.94
C CYS A 137 9.13 -3.80 -1.08
N ILE A 138 10.32 -3.78 -1.65
CA ILE A 138 10.97 -2.57 -2.16
C ILE A 138 11.03 -2.68 -3.68
N LEU A 139 10.51 -1.65 -4.33
CA LEU A 139 10.59 -1.48 -5.76
C LEU A 139 11.59 -0.35 -6.06
N THR A 140 12.47 -0.62 -7.01
CA THR A 140 13.24 0.40 -7.72
C THR A 140 12.84 0.37 -9.20
N LYS A 141 13.45 1.20 -10.04
CA LYS A 141 13.28 1.12 -11.47
C LYS A 141 13.63 -0.29 -12.01
N ASP A 142 14.73 -0.87 -11.51
CA ASP A 142 15.35 -2.07 -12.08
C ASP A 142 15.05 -3.35 -11.30
N GLU A 143 14.68 -3.23 -10.02
CA GLU A 143 14.57 -4.38 -9.12
C GLU A 143 13.30 -4.33 -8.26
N VAL A 144 12.79 -5.52 -7.92
CA VAL A 144 11.82 -5.74 -6.86
C VAL A 144 12.36 -6.77 -5.88
N ASN A 145 12.39 -6.42 -4.60
CA ASN A 145 12.81 -7.30 -3.53
C ASN A 145 11.69 -7.45 -2.51
N PHE A 146 11.34 -8.70 -2.17
CA PHE A 146 10.29 -9.02 -1.19
C PHE A 146 10.91 -9.49 0.11
N TYR A 147 10.23 -9.22 1.21
CA TYR A 147 10.65 -9.56 2.57
C TYR A 147 9.48 -10.08 3.38
N ASP A 148 9.75 -11.11 4.17
CA ASP A 148 8.78 -11.72 5.09
C ASP A 148 8.59 -10.93 6.40
N THR A 149 7.76 -11.45 7.29
CA THR A 149 7.49 -10.90 8.62
C THR A 149 8.69 -10.87 9.56
N LYS A 150 9.82 -11.45 9.17
CA LYS A 150 11.12 -11.43 9.89
C LYS A 150 12.18 -10.61 9.17
N LEU A 151 11.77 -9.87 8.13
CA LEU A 151 12.66 -9.07 7.26
C LEU A 151 13.69 -9.93 6.50
N LYS A 152 13.40 -11.19 6.26
CA LYS A 152 14.20 -12.06 5.39
C LYS A 152 13.72 -11.92 3.96
N LYS A 153 14.67 -11.81 3.03
CA LYS A 153 14.37 -11.76 1.59
C LYS A 153 13.71 -13.07 1.15
N VAL A 154 12.61 -12.95 0.40
CA VAL A 154 11.87 -14.07 -0.16
C VAL A 154 11.75 -13.91 -1.68
N ASN A 155 11.66 -15.03 -2.40
CA ASN A 155 11.45 -15.05 -3.83
C ASN A 155 9.96 -15.20 -4.13
N LYS A 156 9.48 -14.45 -5.12
CA LYS A 156 8.10 -14.52 -5.58
C LYS A 156 8.01 -15.06 -7.00
N LYS A 157 6.96 -15.83 -7.24
CA LYS A 157 6.61 -16.27 -8.59
C LYS A 157 6.04 -15.09 -9.37
N ILE A 158 6.51 -14.91 -10.59
CA ILE A 158 5.94 -13.95 -11.53
C ILE A 158 4.89 -14.70 -12.34
N PHE A 159 3.69 -14.16 -12.36
CA PHE A 159 2.57 -14.64 -13.17
C PHE A 159 2.45 -13.78 -14.41
N THR A 160 2.14 -14.39 -15.54
CA THR A 160 1.77 -13.68 -16.77
C THR A 160 0.26 -13.75 -16.92
N LEU A 161 -0.40 -12.61 -16.93
CA LEU A 161 -1.84 -12.52 -17.15
C LEU A 161 -2.15 -12.82 -18.62
N SER A 162 -3.15 -13.65 -18.87
CA SER A 162 -3.69 -13.87 -20.22
C SER A 162 -4.55 -12.68 -20.68
N GLU A 163 -4.67 -12.48 -21.99
CA GLU A 163 -5.52 -11.42 -22.55
C GLU A 163 -6.99 -11.62 -22.19
N ASP A 164 -7.45 -12.85 -22.05
CA ASP A 164 -8.84 -13.20 -21.74
C ASP A 164 -9.27 -12.89 -20.29
N GLU A 165 -8.34 -13.02 -19.32
CA GLU A 165 -8.58 -12.54 -17.94
C GLU A 165 -8.68 -11.02 -17.85
N ALA A 166 -8.46 -10.42 -18.94
CA ALA A 166 -8.32 -8.98 -19.17
C ALA A 166 -9.59 -8.27 -19.61
N SER A 167 -10.64 -8.93 -20.05
CA SER A 167 -11.86 -8.30 -20.53
C SER A 167 -12.89 -8.12 -19.42
N THR A 168 -12.72 -7.10 -18.62
CA THR A 168 -13.84 -6.54 -17.86
C THR A 168 -14.53 -5.49 -18.71
N ASP A 169 -15.12 -5.92 -19.78
CA ASP A 169 -16.13 -5.14 -20.45
C ASP A 169 -17.41 -5.16 -19.60
N LYS A 170 -18.09 -4.03 -19.49
CA LYS A 170 -19.43 -3.97 -18.86
C LYS A 170 -20.41 -4.89 -19.59
N GLY A 171 -20.10 -5.29 -20.81
CA GLY A 171 -21.01 -5.98 -21.69
C GLY A 171 -22.27 -5.13 -21.93
N GLU A 172 -23.42 -5.74 -21.88
CA GLU A 172 -24.72 -5.07 -22.04
C GLU A 172 -25.21 -4.33 -20.77
N TYR A 173 -24.46 -4.42 -19.66
CA TYR A 173 -24.88 -3.86 -18.39
C TYR A 173 -24.54 -2.38 -18.25
N LYS A 174 -25.48 -1.61 -17.72
CA LYS A 174 -25.32 -0.16 -17.49
C LYS A 174 -24.25 0.17 -16.44
N HIS A 175 -24.06 -0.73 -15.45
CA HIS A 175 -23.13 -0.58 -14.34
C HIS A 175 -22.41 -1.89 -14.05
N PHE A 176 -21.12 -1.85 -13.63
CA PHE A 176 -20.34 -3.02 -13.24
C PHE A 176 -20.98 -3.81 -12.08
N MET A 177 -21.49 -3.11 -11.06
CA MET A 177 -22.21 -3.76 -9.95
C MET A 177 -23.43 -4.56 -10.42
N LEU A 178 -24.15 -4.06 -11.42
CA LEU A 178 -25.29 -4.79 -11.98
C LEU A 178 -24.84 -6.08 -12.69
N LYS A 179 -23.74 -6.00 -13.43
CA LYS A 179 -23.11 -7.19 -14.05
C LYS A 179 -22.73 -8.21 -12.98
N GLU A 180 -22.00 -7.80 -11.94
CA GLU A 180 -21.58 -8.67 -10.85
C GLU A 180 -22.76 -9.33 -10.13
N ILE A 181 -23.84 -8.57 -9.84
CA ILE A 181 -25.03 -9.11 -9.19
C ILE A 181 -25.72 -10.19 -10.06
N VAL A 182 -25.77 -10.00 -11.37
CA VAL A 182 -26.47 -10.91 -12.29
C VAL A 182 -25.61 -12.13 -12.66
N GLU A 183 -24.29 -11.99 -12.71
CA GLU A 183 -23.35 -13.06 -13.09
C GLU A 183 -22.82 -13.86 -11.90
N GLN A 184 -23.17 -13.50 -10.66
CA GLN A 184 -22.85 -14.33 -9.50
C GLN A 184 -23.61 -15.67 -9.56
N PRO A 185 -22.92 -16.81 -9.29
CA PRO A 185 -23.53 -18.14 -9.31
C PRO A 185 -24.56 -18.34 -8.19
#